data_88e83a94c2372862529bbbab5003ea5e
#
_entry.id   88e83a94c2372862529bbbab5003ea5e
#
_cell.length_a   1.000
_cell.length_b   1.000
_cell.length_c   1.000
_cell.angle_alpha   90.00
_cell.angle_beta   90.00
_cell.angle_gamma   90.00
#
_symmetry.space_group_name_H-M   'P 1'
#
loop_
_entity.id
_entity.type
_entity.pdbx_description
1 polymer ?
#
loop_
_entity_poly.entity_id
_entity_poly.type
_entity_poly.pdbx_seq_one_letter_code
_entity_poly.pdbx_strand_id
1 'polypeptide(L)'
;MRSFQAIAITLVVLLAAGCNSNDSASADADRAQGGAGSSSQGDLPRGSEPVKLDPADFTTRIDNPYWPMAPGAEWVYREAGPEGTEQRVEVTVTNRTEQIANGIEAMVVHDVVSEDGQPVEVTDDWYAQDKAGNVWYLGEDTAEYENGKVTTRSGSFETGVDGAQAGVIMPADPQDGMAYRQEYYKGEAEDEAEVLSTDEQVEVPFGYFKGALMIKDLVPLEPKVSEYKLYAQGVGPVLTVKTSGGSGREELVSYSRAG
;
A
#
# COMPACT_ATOMS: atom_id res chain seq x y z
N MET A 1 13.23 -26.67 -7.97
CA MET A 1 12.09 -25.76 -8.02
C MET A 1 12.33 -24.76 -6.90
N ARG A 2 12.77 -23.58 -7.21
CA ARG A 2 13.03 -22.52 -6.25
C ARG A 2 11.91 -21.52 -6.45
N SER A 3 11.10 -21.29 -5.42
CA SER A 3 10.09 -20.24 -5.42
C SER A 3 10.82 -18.91 -5.36
N PHE A 4 10.72 -18.14 -6.40
CA PHE A 4 11.13 -16.74 -6.40
C PHE A 4 9.97 -15.92 -5.85
N GLN A 5 10.19 -15.18 -4.81
CA GLN A 5 9.26 -14.20 -4.27
C GLN A 5 9.69 -12.84 -4.79
N ALA A 6 8.98 -12.32 -5.76
CA ALA A 6 9.06 -10.92 -6.14
C ALA A 6 8.43 -10.07 -5.02
N ILE A 7 9.07 -8.99 -4.66
CA ILE A 7 8.55 -8.03 -3.69
C ILE A 7 8.19 -6.79 -4.50
N ALA A 8 6.95 -6.70 -4.92
CA ALA A 8 6.43 -5.47 -5.47
C ALA A 8 6.11 -4.46 -4.35
N ILE A 9 5.95 -3.20 -4.69
CA ILE A 9 5.31 -2.20 -3.83
C ILE A 9 3.87 -2.64 -3.51
N THR A 10 3.38 -3.60 -4.22
CA THR A 10 2.15 -4.32 -4.01
C THR A 10 2.33 -5.32 -2.87
N LEU A 11 1.38 -5.32 -1.98
CA LEU A 11 1.23 -6.25 -0.88
C LEU A 11 1.37 -7.71 -1.32
N VAL A 12 2.40 -8.39 -0.87
CA VAL A 12 2.59 -9.82 -1.18
C VAL A 12 1.78 -10.66 -0.20
N VAL A 13 0.76 -11.33 -0.70
CA VAL A 13 0.04 -12.38 0.03
C VAL A 13 0.65 -13.73 -0.33
N LEU A 14 1.37 -14.34 0.58
CA LEU A 14 1.83 -15.71 0.49
C LEU A 14 0.88 -16.65 1.22
N LEU A 15 0.18 -17.49 0.47
CA LEU A 15 -0.66 -18.56 1.01
C LEU A 15 0.18 -19.67 1.63
N ALA A 16 0.21 -19.75 2.96
CA ALA A 16 0.57 -20.95 3.68
C ALA A 16 -0.67 -21.62 4.24
N ALA A 17 -1.11 -22.71 3.63
CA ALA A 17 -2.14 -23.58 4.18
C ALA A 17 -1.62 -24.31 5.43
N GLY A 18 -2.16 -24.03 6.61
CA GLY A 18 -1.82 -24.70 7.86
C GLY A 18 -2.98 -24.74 8.83
N CYS A 19 -3.39 -25.94 9.20
CA CYS A 19 -4.56 -26.31 9.99
C CYS A 19 -4.61 -25.76 11.42
N ASN A 20 -5.78 -25.33 11.75
CA ASN A 20 -6.61 -25.50 12.98
C ASN A 20 -5.97 -25.90 14.32
N SER A 21 -6.20 -25.09 15.35
CA SER A 21 -6.77 -25.56 16.65
C SER A 21 -7.20 -24.40 17.54
N ASN A 22 -8.42 -24.55 18.07
CA ASN A 22 -9.07 -23.71 19.08
C ASN A 22 -8.25 -23.55 20.36
N ASP A 23 -8.32 -22.37 20.97
CA ASP A 23 -8.73 -22.32 22.38
C ASP A 23 -9.18 -20.89 22.79
N SER A 24 -10.26 -20.90 23.58
CA SER A 24 -10.98 -19.75 24.12
C SER A 24 -10.33 -19.27 25.41
N ALA A 25 -10.26 -17.95 25.62
CA ALA A 25 -10.40 -17.36 26.97
C ALA A 25 -10.76 -15.87 26.89
N SER A 26 -11.89 -15.57 27.46
CA SER A 26 -12.43 -14.25 27.76
C SER A 26 -11.76 -13.62 28.99
N ALA A 27 -11.56 -12.30 28.99
CA ALA A 27 -11.62 -11.48 30.21
C ALA A 27 -11.92 -10.00 29.89
N ASP A 28 -12.89 -9.50 30.59
CA ASP A 28 -13.47 -8.15 30.64
C ASP A 28 -12.61 -7.07 31.30
N ALA A 29 -13.12 -5.87 31.09
CA ALA A 29 -13.08 -4.66 31.94
C ALA A 29 -12.06 -3.59 31.53
N ASP A 30 -12.39 -2.39 31.38
CA ASP A 30 -13.31 -1.37 31.83
C ASP A 30 -12.61 0.02 31.72
N ARG A 31 -13.24 0.92 31.01
CA ARG A 31 -13.47 2.34 31.27
C ARG A 31 -12.35 3.30 31.71
N ALA A 32 -12.06 4.30 30.89
CA ALA A 32 -11.96 5.68 31.36
C ALA A 32 -12.26 6.71 30.25
N GLN A 33 -13.25 7.55 30.53
CA GLN A 33 -13.66 8.73 29.78
C GLN A 33 -12.71 9.91 30.01
N GLY A 34 -12.58 10.76 28.99
CA GLY A 34 -12.42 12.19 29.25
C GLY A 34 -11.43 12.92 28.37
N GLY A 35 -11.93 13.79 27.51
CA GLY A 35 -11.12 14.83 26.90
C GLY A 35 -11.69 15.32 25.57
N ALA A 36 -12.55 16.36 25.63
CA ALA A 36 -13.18 16.95 24.47
C ALA A 36 -12.19 17.80 23.65
N GLY A 37 -12.36 17.77 22.35
CA GLY A 37 -12.11 18.92 21.49
C GLY A 37 -11.03 18.76 20.46
N SER A 38 -11.34 18.17 19.30
CA SER A 38 -10.73 18.56 18.04
C SER A 38 -11.66 18.12 16.89
N SER A 39 -11.77 18.96 15.87
CA SER A 39 -12.50 18.73 14.64
C SER A 39 -12.41 17.27 14.16
N SER A 40 -13.56 16.64 13.96
CA SER A 40 -13.69 15.26 13.56
C SER A 40 -13.10 15.00 12.16
N GLN A 41 -11.84 14.72 12.07
CA GLN A 41 -11.32 13.79 11.10
C GLN A 41 -11.87 12.43 11.55
N GLY A 42 -12.76 11.80 10.78
CA GLY A 42 -13.31 10.50 11.12
C GLY A 42 -12.17 9.53 11.38
N ASP A 43 -12.31 8.67 12.39
CA ASP A 43 -11.32 7.64 12.67
C ASP A 43 -11.11 6.82 11.38
N LEU A 44 -9.87 6.65 10.95
CA LEU A 44 -9.53 5.80 9.82
C LEU A 44 -9.84 4.33 10.15
N PRO A 45 -10.29 3.52 9.16
CA PRO A 45 -10.68 2.14 9.41
C PRO A 45 -9.49 1.31 9.90
N ARG A 46 -9.79 0.30 10.74
CA ARG A 46 -8.81 -0.66 11.26
C ARG A 46 -9.32 -2.08 11.09
N GLY A 47 -8.42 -3.04 10.89
CA GLY A 47 -8.73 -4.45 10.75
C GLY A 47 -9.91 -4.70 9.80
N SER A 48 -10.89 -5.49 10.23
CA SER A 48 -12.07 -5.87 9.44
C SER A 48 -13.27 -4.91 9.58
N GLU A 49 -13.11 -3.73 10.16
CA GLU A 49 -14.20 -2.78 10.38
C GLU A 49 -14.88 -2.39 9.07
N PRO A 50 -16.22 -2.52 8.97
CA PRO A 50 -16.93 -2.12 7.77
C PRO A 50 -16.83 -0.60 7.54
N VAL A 51 -16.42 -0.19 6.33
CA VAL A 51 -16.49 1.20 5.92
C VAL A 51 -17.64 1.45 4.98
N LYS A 52 -18.31 2.59 5.18
CA LYS A 52 -19.35 3.05 4.28
C LYS A 52 -18.84 4.28 3.54
N LEU A 53 -18.52 4.09 2.27
CA LEU A 53 -18.02 5.13 1.39
C LEU A 53 -19.16 5.65 0.51
N ASP A 54 -19.29 6.99 0.40
CA ASP A 54 -20.20 7.63 -0.56
C ASP A 54 -19.37 7.98 -1.81
N PRO A 55 -19.66 7.44 -2.99
CA PRO A 55 -18.93 7.77 -4.21
C PRO A 55 -18.86 9.27 -4.52
N ALA A 56 -19.85 10.05 -4.09
CA ALA A 56 -19.85 11.50 -4.27
C ALA A 56 -18.77 12.24 -3.46
N ASP A 57 -18.12 11.56 -2.52
CA ASP A 57 -17.05 12.13 -1.71
C ASP A 57 -15.65 11.91 -2.32
N PHE A 58 -15.56 11.21 -3.45
CA PHE A 58 -14.31 10.82 -4.06
C PHE A 58 -13.99 11.55 -5.37
N THR A 59 -12.71 11.60 -5.69
CA THR A 59 -12.17 12.13 -6.94
C THR A 59 -10.95 11.34 -7.38
N THR A 60 -10.76 11.23 -8.69
CA THR A 60 -9.55 10.65 -9.32
C THR A 60 -8.38 11.66 -9.35
N ARG A 61 -8.62 12.92 -8.98
CA ARG A 61 -7.55 13.89 -8.78
C ARG A 61 -6.94 13.67 -7.40
N ILE A 62 -5.76 13.07 -7.36
CA ILE A 62 -5.02 12.75 -6.14
C ILE A 62 -3.88 13.76 -6.00
N ASP A 63 -4.04 14.71 -5.07
CA ASP A 63 -3.08 15.78 -4.79
C ASP A 63 -2.58 15.77 -3.33
N ASN A 64 -2.73 14.63 -2.64
CA ASN A 64 -2.18 14.43 -1.30
C ASN A 64 -0.68 14.78 -1.28
N PRO A 65 -0.21 15.56 -0.28
CA PRO A 65 1.18 16.03 -0.24
C PRO A 65 2.24 14.92 -0.22
N TYR A 66 1.93 13.77 0.40
CA TYR A 66 2.87 12.66 0.54
C TYR A 66 2.71 11.59 -0.55
N TRP A 67 1.62 11.62 -1.32
CA TRP A 67 1.46 10.73 -2.47
C TRP A 67 0.63 11.38 -3.59
N PRO A 68 1.19 12.39 -4.28
CA PRO A 68 0.52 12.99 -5.41
C PRO A 68 0.57 12.07 -6.63
N MET A 69 -0.59 11.75 -7.20
CA MET A 69 -0.73 10.85 -8.35
C MET A 69 -1.34 11.61 -9.53
N ALA A 70 -0.55 12.48 -10.17
CA ALA A 70 -0.99 13.16 -11.38
C ALA A 70 -0.83 12.24 -12.60
N PRO A 71 -1.84 12.10 -13.50
CA PRO A 71 -1.71 11.29 -14.71
C PRO A 71 -0.44 11.61 -15.50
N GLY A 72 0.35 10.58 -15.83
CA GLY A 72 1.65 10.69 -16.48
C GLY A 72 2.83 10.89 -15.52
N ALA A 73 2.62 10.93 -14.21
CA ALA A 73 3.71 10.83 -13.26
C ALA A 73 4.29 9.40 -13.28
N GLU A 74 5.61 9.31 -13.12
CA GLU A 74 6.33 8.05 -13.18
C GLU A 74 7.41 7.99 -12.11
N TRP A 75 7.48 6.87 -11.40
CA TRP A 75 8.56 6.52 -10.47
C TRP A 75 9.29 5.30 -11.00
N VAL A 76 10.60 5.30 -10.82
CA VAL A 76 11.45 4.15 -11.11
C VAL A 76 12.26 3.84 -9.87
N TYR A 77 12.17 2.60 -9.42
CA TYR A 77 12.92 2.13 -8.27
C TYR A 77 13.90 1.03 -8.68
N ARG A 78 14.91 0.87 -7.84
CA ARG A 78 15.79 -0.29 -7.81
C ARG A 78 15.53 -1.02 -6.51
N GLU A 79 15.20 -2.29 -6.63
CA GLU A 79 15.05 -3.17 -5.48
C GLU A 79 16.23 -4.14 -5.40
N ALA A 80 16.77 -4.29 -4.19
CA ALA A 80 17.75 -5.31 -3.86
C ALA A 80 17.06 -6.38 -3.04
N GLY A 81 16.78 -7.52 -3.66
CA GLY A 81 16.15 -8.68 -3.04
C GLY A 81 17.13 -9.58 -2.30
N PRO A 82 16.62 -10.65 -1.67
CA PRO A 82 17.45 -11.69 -1.08
C PRO A 82 18.34 -12.35 -2.16
N GLU A 83 19.52 -12.81 -1.75
CA GLU A 83 20.50 -13.46 -2.64
C GLU A 83 21.14 -12.51 -3.69
N GLY A 84 20.93 -11.17 -3.58
CA GLY A 84 21.58 -10.19 -4.47
C GLY A 84 20.92 -10.08 -5.84
N THR A 85 19.68 -10.51 -6.00
CA THR A 85 18.88 -10.20 -7.19
C THR A 85 18.61 -8.70 -7.23
N GLU A 86 18.72 -8.10 -8.40
CA GLU A 86 18.36 -6.71 -8.64
C GLU A 86 17.09 -6.68 -9.49
N GLN A 87 16.07 -6.00 -8.97
CA GLN A 87 14.80 -5.79 -9.67
C GLN A 87 14.64 -4.30 -9.96
N ARG A 88 13.94 -4.02 -11.05
CA ARG A 88 13.51 -2.69 -11.45
C ARG A 88 12.01 -2.61 -11.32
N VAL A 89 11.53 -1.61 -10.59
CA VAL A 89 10.10 -1.33 -10.44
C VAL A 89 9.79 -0.02 -11.17
N GLU A 90 8.76 -0.03 -12.01
CA GLU A 90 8.28 1.12 -12.76
C GLU A 90 6.81 1.35 -12.47
N VAL A 91 6.51 2.45 -11.77
CA VAL A 91 5.16 2.84 -11.38
C VAL A 91 4.71 4.02 -12.23
N THR A 92 3.59 3.91 -12.91
CA THR A 92 3.06 4.97 -13.79
C THR A 92 1.60 5.28 -13.46
N VAL A 93 1.30 6.53 -13.16
CA VAL A 93 -0.08 7.01 -13.09
C VAL A 93 -0.63 7.11 -14.51
N THR A 94 -1.56 6.26 -14.85
CA THR A 94 -2.12 6.20 -16.20
C THR A 94 -3.12 7.34 -16.47
N ASN A 95 -3.63 7.41 -17.69
CA ASN A 95 -4.79 8.25 -18.02
C ASN A 95 -6.11 7.45 -17.96
N ARG A 96 -6.07 6.24 -17.39
CA ARG A 96 -7.25 5.37 -17.27
C ARG A 96 -7.89 5.55 -15.92
N THR A 97 -9.20 5.37 -15.88
CA THR A 97 -9.97 5.21 -14.65
C THR A 97 -10.68 3.87 -14.66
N GLU A 98 -10.98 3.33 -13.46
CA GLU A 98 -11.75 2.12 -13.25
C GLU A 98 -12.98 2.42 -12.41
N GLN A 99 -14.12 1.84 -12.78
CA GLN A 99 -15.36 1.96 -12.02
C GLN A 99 -15.46 0.81 -11.02
N ILE A 100 -15.17 1.08 -9.77
CA ILE A 100 -15.18 0.07 -8.70
C ILE A 100 -16.63 -0.36 -8.38
N ALA A 101 -16.81 -1.62 -7.98
CA ALA A 101 -18.11 -2.20 -7.70
C ALA A 101 -18.92 -1.44 -6.64
N ASN A 102 -18.28 -0.73 -5.72
CA ASN A 102 -18.94 0.13 -4.75
C ASN A 102 -19.42 1.47 -5.33
N GLY A 103 -19.16 1.76 -6.61
CA GLY A 103 -19.59 2.95 -7.34
C GLY A 103 -18.58 4.11 -7.36
N ILE A 104 -17.42 3.96 -6.77
CA ILE A 104 -16.34 4.96 -6.81
C ILE A 104 -15.58 4.83 -8.15
N GLU A 105 -15.29 5.97 -8.79
CA GLU A 105 -14.36 6.02 -9.92
C GLU A 105 -12.93 6.17 -9.38
N ALA A 106 -12.04 5.26 -9.73
CA ALA A 106 -10.66 5.20 -9.28
C ALA A 106 -9.68 5.57 -10.40
N MET A 107 -8.56 6.17 -10.04
CA MET A 107 -7.39 6.32 -10.89
C MET A 107 -6.66 4.98 -10.98
N VAL A 108 -6.27 4.59 -12.19
CA VAL A 108 -5.45 3.38 -12.40
C VAL A 108 -3.98 3.76 -12.40
N VAL A 109 -3.23 3.18 -11.49
CA VAL A 109 -1.76 3.23 -11.42
C VAL A 109 -1.22 1.88 -11.88
N HIS A 110 -0.29 1.90 -12.81
CA HIS A 110 0.30 0.71 -13.42
C HIS A 110 1.69 0.48 -12.85
N ASP A 111 1.90 -0.65 -12.23
CA ASP A 111 3.15 -1.09 -11.64
C ASP A 111 3.72 -2.29 -12.39
N VAL A 112 5.02 -2.26 -12.65
CA VAL A 112 5.73 -3.35 -13.33
C VAL A 112 7.03 -3.63 -12.60
N VAL A 113 7.13 -4.82 -12.01
CA VAL A 113 8.39 -5.36 -11.49
C VAL A 113 9.07 -6.19 -12.54
N SER A 114 10.33 -5.90 -12.81
CA SER A 114 11.13 -6.61 -13.82
C SER A 114 12.43 -7.13 -13.22
N GLU A 115 12.80 -8.36 -13.63
CA GLU A 115 14.10 -8.98 -13.36
C GLU A 115 14.79 -9.30 -14.70
N ASP A 116 16.06 -8.92 -14.86
CA ASP A 116 16.79 -9.06 -16.12
C ASP A 116 16.03 -8.51 -17.35
N GLY A 117 15.21 -7.47 -17.16
CA GLY A 117 14.41 -6.83 -18.20
C GLY A 117 13.18 -7.63 -18.63
N GLN A 118 12.78 -8.65 -17.87
CA GLN A 118 11.54 -9.39 -18.08
C GLN A 118 10.58 -9.09 -16.95
N PRO A 119 9.31 -8.78 -17.23
CA PRO A 119 8.31 -8.63 -16.19
C PRO A 119 8.16 -9.91 -15.36
N VAL A 120 8.21 -9.78 -14.04
CA VAL A 120 7.94 -10.84 -13.07
C VAL A 120 6.63 -10.59 -12.33
N GLU A 121 6.20 -9.32 -12.25
CA GLU A 121 4.89 -8.94 -11.76
C GLU A 121 4.38 -7.72 -12.50
N VAL A 122 3.07 -7.66 -12.72
CA VAL A 122 2.37 -6.51 -13.30
C VAL A 122 1.07 -6.31 -12.56
N THR A 123 0.85 -5.09 -12.06
CA THR A 123 -0.34 -4.72 -11.30
C THR A 123 -0.97 -3.44 -11.85
N ASP A 124 -2.29 -3.42 -11.91
CA ASP A 124 -3.11 -2.21 -12.05
C ASP A 124 -3.77 -1.93 -10.70
N ASP A 125 -3.26 -0.94 -9.98
CA ASP A 125 -3.79 -0.48 -8.70
C ASP A 125 -4.88 0.56 -8.87
N TRP A 126 -5.86 0.61 -7.97
CA TRP A 126 -7.00 1.53 -8.04
C TRP A 126 -7.07 2.45 -6.83
N TYR A 127 -6.81 3.74 -7.05
CA TYR A 127 -6.79 4.76 -6.01
C TYR A 127 -7.82 5.85 -6.24
N ALA A 128 -8.37 6.40 -5.17
CA ALA A 128 -9.15 7.65 -5.21
C ALA A 128 -8.90 8.48 -3.96
N GLN A 129 -9.04 9.80 -4.06
CA GLN A 129 -8.90 10.71 -2.93
C GLN A 129 -10.29 11.14 -2.44
N ASP A 130 -10.50 11.08 -1.12
CA ASP A 130 -11.72 11.58 -0.52
C ASP A 130 -11.68 13.11 -0.31
N LYS A 131 -12.81 13.71 0.07
CA LYS A 131 -12.93 15.16 0.34
C LYS A 131 -12.07 15.64 1.50
N ALA A 132 -11.66 14.75 2.42
CA ALA A 132 -10.75 15.08 3.50
C ALA A 132 -9.29 15.11 3.04
N GLY A 133 -8.98 14.52 1.88
CA GLY A 133 -7.63 14.41 1.31
C GLY A 133 -6.94 13.07 1.58
N ASN A 134 -7.64 12.08 2.18
CA ASN A 134 -7.09 10.74 2.32
C ASN A 134 -7.07 10.05 0.95
N VAL A 135 -5.99 9.35 0.64
CA VAL A 135 -5.91 8.48 -0.52
C VAL A 135 -6.34 7.08 -0.11
N TRP A 136 -7.37 6.58 -0.78
CA TRP A 136 -7.94 5.25 -0.54
C TRP A 136 -7.45 4.26 -1.56
N TYR A 137 -7.13 3.06 -1.10
CA TYR A 137 -6.85 1.90 -1.92
C TYR A 137 -8.13 1.10 -2.09
N LEU A 138 -8.56 0.95 -3.34
CA LEU A 138 -9.87 0.40 -3.69
C LEU A 138 -9.77 -1.00 -4.28
N GLY A 139 -8.56 -1.46 -4.55
CA GLY A 139 -8.28 -2.78 -5.08
C GLY A 139 -7.16 -2.78 -6.11
N GLU A 140 -6.90 -3.96 -6.64
CA GLU A 140 -5.88 -4.21 -7.66
C GLU A 140 -6.21 -5.42 -8.54
N ASP A 141 -5.66 -5.42 -9.76
CA ASP A 141 -5.54 -6.60 -10.62
C ASP A 141 -4.05 -6.89 -10.83
N THR A 142 -3.52 -7.84 -10.07
CA THR A 142 -2.12 -8.25 -10.12
C THR A 142 -1.94 -9.57 -10.85
N ALA A 143 -0.79 -9.76 -11.47
CA ALA A 143 -0.38 -11.00 -12.12
C ALA A 143 1.12 -11.22 -11.96
N GLU A 144 1.50 -12.36 -11.39
CA GLU A 144 2.90 -12.82 -11.39
C GLU A 144 3.20 -13.60 -12.66
N TYR A 145 4.45 -13.48 -13.14
CA TYR A 145 4.91 -14.10 -14.37
C TYR A 145 6.12 -15.00 -14.14
N GLU A 146 6.11 -16.15 -14.76
CA GLU A 146 7.27 -17.02 -14.90
C GLU A 146 7.44 -17.41 -16.38
N ASN A 147 8.61 -17.16 -16.95
CA ASN A 147 8.91 -17.41 -18.35
C ASN A 147 7.88 -16.76 -19.32
N GLY A 148 7.42 -15.55 -18.99
CA GLY A 148 6.47 -14.77 -19.79
C GLY A 148 5.02 -15.30 -19.78
N LYS A 149 4.68 -16.12 -18.78
CA LYS A 149 3.31 -16.64 -18.58
C LYS A 149 2.83 -16.32 -17.19
N VAL A 150 1.57 -15.92 -17.08
CA VAL A 150 0.92 -15.72 -15.79
C VAL A 150 0.91 -17.03 -15.01
N THR A 151 1.38 -16.99 -13.77
CA THR A 151 1.42 -18.12 -12.85
C THR A 151 0.37 -18.02 -11.75
N THR A 152 0.09 -16.79 -11.28
CA THR A 152 -0.94 -16.51 -10.27
C THR A 152 -1.51 -15.11 -10.43
N ARG A 153 -2.67 -14.88 -9.83
CA ARG A 153 -3.30 -13.56 -9.61
C ARG A 153 -3.69 -13.41 -8.13
N SER A 154 -2.99 -14.13 -7.25
CA SER A 154 -3.20 -14.00 -5.80
C SER A 154 -2.90 -12.56 -5.37
N GLY A 155 -3.67 -12.04 -4.41
CA GLY A 155 -3.60 -10.65 -3.97
C GLY A 155 -4.62 -9.74 -4.65
N SER A 156 -5.04 -10.04 -5.87
CA SER A 156 -6.06 -9.24 -6.56
C SER A 156 -7.36 -9.18 -5.76
N PHE A 157 -7.87 -7.96 -5.58
CA PHE A 157 -9.17 -7.74 -4.93
C PHE A 157 -9.84 -6.48 -5.48
N GLU A 158 -11.16 -6.39 -5.28
CA GLU A 158 -11.94 -5.20 -5.62
C GLU A 158 -12.89 -4.86 -4.47
N THR A 159 -12.84 -3.64 -3.97
CA THR A 159 -13.73 -3.16 -2.93
C THR A 159 -15.21 -3.33 -3.32
N GLY A 160 -15.97 -4.04 -2.48
CA GLY A 160 -17.38 -4.33 -2.72
C GLY A 160 -17.65 -5.68 -3.40
N VAL A 161 -16.61 -6.40 -3.80
CA VAL A 161 -16.70 -7.76 -4.34
C VAL A 161 -16.28 -8.75 -3.27
N ASP A 162 -17.02 -9.84 -3.08
CA ASP A 162 -16.74 -10.97 -2.18
C ASP A 162 -16.36 -10.58 -0.73
N GLY A 163 -16.81 -9.40 -0.29
CA GLY A 163 -16.57 -8.89 1.06
C GLY A 163 -15.27 -8.10 1.22
N ALA A 164 -14.54 -7.87 0.15
CA ALA A 164 -13.37 -6.99 0.16
C ALA A 164 -13.76 -5.54 0.47
N GLN A 165 -12.90 -4.85 1.21
CA GLN A 165 -13.12 -3.49 1.69
C GLN A 165 -11.89 -2.61 1.44
N ALA A 166 -12.14 -1.37 1.06
CA ALA A 166 -11.12 -0.35 0.94
C ALA A 166 -10.40 -0.07 2.26
N GLY A 167 -9.17 0.37 2.16
CA GLY A 167 -8.42 1.00 3.22
C GLY A 167 -7.81 2.32 2.77
N VAL A 168 -7.10 2.96 3.66
CA VAL A 168 -6.38 4.21 3.39
C VAL A 168 -4.92 3.89 3.15
N ILE A 169 -4.40 4.28 1.99
CA ILE A 169 -2.97 4.08 1.71
C ILE A 169 -2.14 5.29 2.16
N MET A 170 -2.75 6.49 2.17
CA MET A 170 -2.10 7.69 2.66
C MET A 170 -3.13 8.62 3.34
N PRO A 171 -3.00 8.87 4.66
CA PRO A 171 -3.83 9.83 5.37
C PRO A 171 -3.67 11.26 4.83
N ALA A 172 -4.72 12.08 4.96
CA ALA A 172 -4.69 13.49 4.59
C ALA A 172 -3.73 14.31 5.45
N ASP A 173 -3.66 13.99 6.74
CA ASP A 173 -2.82 14.65 7.75
C ASP A 173 -2.21 13.60 8.68
N PRO A 174 -1.13 12.91 8.24
CA PRO A 174 -0.49 11.86 9.04
C PRO A 174 0.08 12.42 10.34
N GLN A 175 -0.18 11.72 11.45
CA GLN A 175 0.31 12.05 12.77
C GLN A 175 1.03 10.85 13.40
N ASP A 176 2.08 11.09 14.16
CA ASP A 176 2.83 10.05 14.86
C ASP A 176 1.90 9.17 15.72
N GLY A 177 2.00 7.86 15.57
CA GLY A 177 1.16 6.87 16.25
C GLY A 177 -0.22 6.64 15.60
N MET A 178 -0.53 7.32 14.50
CA MET A 178 -1.74 7.04 13.72
C MET A 178 -1.62 5.64 13.09
N ALA A 179 -2.62 4.78 13.34
CA ALA A 179 -2.68 3.46 12.74
C ALA A 179 -3.98 3.30 11.95
N TYR A 180 -3.93 2.58 10.85
CA TYR A 180 -5.06 2.41 9.95
C TYR A 180 -4.87 1.16 9.08
N ARG A 181 -5.98 0.69 8.52
CA ARG A 181 -6.00 -0.39 7.53
C ARG A 181 -5.70 0.18 6.15
N GLN A 182 -4.81 -0.51 5.40
CA GLN A 182 -4.51 -0.17 4.01
C GLN A 182 -5.44 -0.93 3.05
N GLU A 183 -5.82 -2.16 3.40
CA GLU A 183 -6.78 -2.97 2.65
C GLU A 183 -7.37 -4.05 3.54
N TYR A 184 -8.48 -4.66 3.08
CA TYR A 184 -9.05 -5.82 3.73
C TYR A 184 -9.80 -6.71 2.74
N TYR A 185 -9.25 -7.86 2.46
CA TYR A 185 -9.93 -8.99 1.85
C TYR A 185 -9.58 -10.25 2.63
N LYS A 186 -10.56 -10.79 3.35
CA LYS A 186 -10.33 -11.80 4.39
C LYS A 186 -9.55 -13.00 3.91
N GLY A 187 -8.35 -13.19 4.47
CA GLY A 187 -7.45 -14.30 4.18
C GLY A 187 -6.65 -14.16 2.88
N GLU A 188 -6.80 -13.03 2.16
CA GLU A 188 -6.13 -12.77 0.89
C GLU A 188 -5.29 -11.48 0.95
N ALA A 189 -5.86 -10.39 1.52
CA ALA A 189 -5.22 -9.09 1.60
C ALA A 189 -5.67 -8.38 2.88
N GLU A 190 -4.82 -8.32 3.91
CA GLU A 190 -5.18 -7.77 5.24
C GLU A 190 -4.03 -6.92 5.76
N ASP A 191 -3.78 -5.74 5.14
CA ASP A 191 -2.64 -4.93 5.51
C ASP A 191 -3.01 -3.69 6.30
N GLU A 192 -2.14 -3.39 7.27
CA GLU A 192 -2.27 -2.27 8.20
C GLU A 192 -1.00 -1.42 8.18
N ALA A 193 -1.14 -0.17 8.55
CA ALA A 193 -0.05 0.78 8.64
C ALA A 193 -0.05 1.52 9.97
N GLU A 194 1.14 1.93 10.42
CA GLU A 194 1.35 2.81 11.55
C GLU A 194 2.33 3.93 11.16
N VAL A 195 1.91 5.18 11.32
CA VAL A 195 2.79 6.34 11.18
C VAL A 195 3.77 6.36 12.35
N LEU A 196 5.07 6.26 12.06
CA LEU A 196 6.10 6.26 13.09
C LEU A 196 6.70 7.65 13.33
N SER A 197 6.83 8.46 12.28
CA SER A 197 7.43 9.80 12.35
C SER A 197 7.04 10.63 11.14
N THR A 198 6.90 11.93 11.33
CA THR A 198 6.60 12.92 10.27
C THR A 198 7.79 13.84 9.96
N ASP A 199 8.95 13.65 10.59
CA ASP A 199 10.15 14.51 10.42
C ASP A 199 11.45 13.71 10.23
N GLU A 200 11.42 12.71 9.37
CA GLU A 200 12.59 11.90 9.06
C GLU A 200 13.47 12.53 7.97
N GLN A 201 14.68 11.99 7.85
CA GLN A 201 15.62 12.32 6.79
C GLN A 201 15.97 11.06 6.03
N VAL A 202 15.94 11.14 4.70
CA VAL A 202 16.22 9.99 3.84
C VAL A 202 17.06 10.41 2.65
N GLU A 203 18.06 9.58 2.32
CA GLU A 203 18.89 9.70 1.14
C GLU A 203 18.76 8.46 0.27
N VAL A 204 18.41 8.66 -0.99
CA VAL A 204 18.28 7.64 -2.02
C VAL A 204 18.99 8.10 -3.30
N PRO A 205 19.19 7.25 -4.30
CA PRO A 205 19.86 7.66 -5.55
C PRO A 205 19.23 8.89 -6.24
N PHE A 206 17.92 9.06 -6.14
CA PHE A 206 17.23 10.22 -6.71
C PHE A 206 17.52 11.52 -5.96
N GLY A 207 17.76 11.49 -4.63
CA GLY A 207 18.04 12.69 -3.86
C GLY A 207 18.01 12.53 -2.35
N TYR A 208 18.17 13.68 -1.65
CA TYR A 208 18.09 13.78 -0.20
C TYR A 208 16.87 14.59 0.21
N PHE A 209 16.10 14.08 1.16
CA PHE A 209 14.85 14.64 1.63
C PHE A 209 14.87 14.86 3.14
N LYS A 210 14.23 15.95 3.60
CA LYS A 210 13.95 16.25 5.01
C LYS A 210 12.46 16.35 5.21
N GLY A 211 12.01 16.12 6.45
CA GLY A 211 10.60 16.09 6.78
C GLY A 211 9.88 14.94 6.06
N ALA A 212 10.58 13.82 5.88
CA ALA A 212 9.98 12.65 5.30
C ALA A 212 9.05 11.97 6.32
N LEU A 213 7.93 11.47 5.83
CA LEU A 213 7.00 10.64 6.59
C LEU A 213 7.52 9.22 6.60
N MET A 214 7.60 8.60 7.78
CA MET A 214 7.93 7.18 7.94
C MET A 214 6.71 6.40 8.42
N ILE A 215 6.33 5.41 7.64
CA ILE A 215 5.23 4.48 7.92
C ILE A 215 5.80 3.08 8.10
N LYS A 216 5.26 2.35 9.06
CA LYS A 216 5.48 0.92 9.23
C LYS A 216 4.30 0.18 8.65
N ASP A 217 4.56 -0.68 7.69
CA ASP A 217 3.57 -1.59 7.14
C ASP A 217 3.61 -2.92 7.91
N LEU A 218 2.44 -3.44 8.19
CA LEU A 218 2.18 -4.67 8.92
C LEU A 218 1.31 -5.57 8.07
N VAL A 219 1.67 -6.83 7.98
CA VAL A 219 0.93 -7.87 7.26
C VAL A 219 0.35 -8.86 8.28
N PRO A 220 -0.89 -8.68 8.77
CA PRO A 220 -1.50 -9.58 9.75
C PRO A 220 -1.51 -11.05 9.34
N LEU A 221 -1.63 -11.34 8.03
CA LEU A 221 -1.54 -12.69 7.49
C LEU A 221 -0.12 -13.28 7.60
N GLU A 222 0.90 -12.41 7.61
CA GLU A 222 2.30 -12.76 7.78
C GLU A 222 2.95 -11.96 8.92
N PRO A 223 2.64 -12.22 10.20
CA PRO A 223 3.01 -11.35 11.32
C PRO A 223 4.53 -11.28 11.60
N LYS A 224 5.32 -12.01 10.83
CA LYS A 224 6.79 -11.92 10.86
C LYS A 224 7.34 -10.97 9.81
N VAL A 225 6.50 -10.47 8.90
CA VAL A 225 6.86 -9.51 7.87
C VAL A 225 6.52 -8.11 8.37
N SER A 226 7.44 -7.20 8.24
CA SER A 226 7.18 -5.77 8.42
C SER A 226 8.17 -4.95 7.60
N GLU A 227 7.70 -3.80 7.13
CA GLU A 227 8.46 -2.90 6.29
C GLU A 227 8.36 -1.47 6.83
N TYR A 228 9.40 -0.69 6.58
CA TYR A 228 9.35 0.76 6.73
C TYR A 228 9.33 1.40 5.36
N LYS A 229 8.34 2.26 5.13
CA LYS A 229 8.23 3.08 3.92
C LYS A 229 8.43 4.55 4.28
N LEU A 230 9.29 5.23 3.53
CA LEU A 230 9.52 6.66 3.67
C LEU A 230 8.97 7.40 2.47
N TYR A 231 8.21 8.45 2.75
CA TYR A 231 7.55 9.29 1.75
C TYR A 231 8.08 10.70 1.81
N ALA A 232 8.45 11.25 0.66
CA ALA A 232 8.87 12.66 0.55
C ALA A 232 7.73 13.52 0.00
N GLN A 233 7.52 14.69 0.61
CA GLN A 233 6.48 15.63 0.16
C GLN A 233 6.66 16.02 -1.30
N GLY A 234 5.58 15.96 -2.06
CA GLY A 234 5.53 16.29 -3.48
C GLY A 234 6.21 15.28 -4.40
N VAL A 235 6.65 14.13 -3.85
CA VAL A 235 7.26 13.03 -4.61
C VAL A 235 6.46 11.73 -4.42
N GLY A 236 6.18 11.33 -3.20
CA GLY A 236 5.59 10.04 -2.88
C GLY A 236 6.58 9.11 -2.17
N PRO A 237 6.42 7.78 -2.26
CA PRO A 237 7.34 6.82 -1.68
C PRO A 237 8.74 6.97 -2.29
N VAL A 238 9.78 6.99 -1.46
CA VAL A 238 11.18 7.15 -1.90
C VAL A 238 12.08 6.01 -1.43
N LEU A 239 11.68 5.33 -0.36
CA LEU A 239 12.43 4.21 0.20
C LEU A 239 11.49 3.23 0.88
N THR A 240 11.65 1.93 0.57
CA THR A 240 11.08 0.82 1.32
C THR A 240 12.21 -0.05 1.88
N VAL A 241 12.11 -0.42 3.16
CA VAL A 241 13.08 -1.30 3.82
C VAL A 241 12.35 -2.41 4.55
N LYS A 242 12.55 -3.65 4.13
CA LYS A 242 12.06 -4.82 4.85
C LYS A 242 12.84 -4.99 6.15
N THR A 243 12.14 -4.91 7.29
CA THR A 243 12.77 -4.94 8.62
C THR A 243 12.69 -6.30 9.28
N SER A 244 11.77 -7.14 8.85
CA SER A 244 11.63 -8.53 9.28
C SER A 244 10.97 -9.39 8.21
N GLY A 245 11.11 -10.71 8.32
CA GLY A 245 10.57 -11.66 7.33
C GLY A 245 11.41 -11.79 6.05
N GLY A 246 12.58 -11.18 6.01
CA GLY A 246 13.49 -11.20 4.88
C GLY A 246 14.47 -10.02 4.91
N SER A 247 15.14 -9.80 3.80
CA SER A 247 15.95 -8.61 3.55
C SER A 247 15.56 -8.06 2.19
N GLY A 248 15.27 -6.78 2.12
CA GLY A 248 14.97 -6.08 0.88
C GLY A 248 15.08 -4.58 1.11
N ARG A 249 15.51 -3.89 0.07
CA ARG A 249 15.59 -2.44 0.04
C ARG A 249 15.24 -1.97 -1.34
N GLU A 250 14.22 -1.16 -1.42
CA GLU A 250 13.79 -0.51 -2.65
C GLU A 250 14.03 0.98 -2.54
N GLU A 251 14.71 1.55 -3.51
CA GLU A 251 15.15 2.93 -3.53
C GLU A 251 14.71 3.65 -4.80
N LEU A 252 14.14 4.84 -4.65
CA LEU A 252 13.81 5.70 -5.78
C LEU A 252 15.07 6.12 -6.53
N VAL A 253 15.15 5.82 -7.83
CA VAL A 253 16.24 6.21 -8.72
C VAL A 253 15.83 7.29 -9.72
N SER A 254 14.54 7.40 -10.04
CA SER A 254 14.00 8.43 -10.94
C SER A 254 12.56 8.75 -10.60
N TYR A 255 12.20 10.03 -10.70
CA TYR A 255 10.82 10.52 -10.62
C TYR A 255 10.60 11.60 -11.67
N SER A 256 9.53 11.44 -12.43
CA SER A 256 9.06 12.47 -13.35
C SER A 256 7.62 12.85 -13.01
N ARG A 257 7.36 14.16 -12.95
CA ARG A 257 5.99 14.69 -12.89
C ARG A 257 5.39 14.69 -14.29
N ALA A 258 4.08 14.50 -14.36
CA ALA A 258 3.36 14.83 -15.57
C ALA A 258 3.63 16.29 -15.97
N GLY A 259 3.89 16.52 -17.24
CA GLY A 259 4.16 17.85 -17.83
C GLY A 259 2.91 18.69 -17.94
#